data_7f4ebd7c9737ba0b0ffbe9ee0972957b
#
_entry.id   7f4ebd7c9737ba0b0ffbe9ee0972957b
#
_cell.length_a   1.000
_cell.length_b   1.000
_cell.length_c   1.000
_cell.angle_alpha   90.00
_cell.angle_beta   90.00
_cell.angle_gamma   90.00
#
_symmetry.space_group_name_H-M   'P 1'
#
loop_
_entity.id
_entity.type
_entity.pdbx_description
1 polymer ?
#
loop_
_entity_poly.entity_id
_entity_poly.type
_entity_poly.pdbx_seq_one_letter_code
_entity_poly.pdbx_strand_id
1 'polypeptide(L)'
;MDVAVPGVLRPDDLDTLRATLRGLKSTTGLPVLFGGAVQGSDVVLSGFVGTRGRVLRNLVIAAERGLGGRVVVEQRPGAVADYFTSPHITHHYDRQVAGEGIESLLAVPVVVRGRTRAAIYGGLRVNRPIGDVIAEKVMRSAAELAREIEIRDEVDRRVSLIGHARSSHAGSVPIAVSEALTESLVALRAIAARTDDPVIREQVRNVEEALARARDGASQPQTHLTAREHDVLSHVALGCRNTEIADRLSLSVETVKTYLRHAMDKLDVRSRHEAVVEARRQGLLP
;
A
#
# COMPACT_ATOMS: atom_id res chain seq x y z
N MET A 1 8.47 11.96 -6.90
CA MET A 1 8.00 11.14 -8.05
C MET A 1 7.70 9.77 -7.48
N ASP A 2 6.50 9.66 -6.87
CA ASP A 2 6.05 8.43 -6.22
C ASP A 2 5.47 7.53 -7.30
N VAL A 3 6.35 6.67 -7.83
CA VAL A 3 5.90 5.52 -8.60
C VAL A 3 5.31 4.57 -7.58
N ALA A 4 3.97 4.60 -7.45
CA ALA A 4 3.28 3.51 -6.77
C ALA A 4 3.89 2.21 -7.30
N VAL A 5 4.55 1.44 -6.44
CA VAL A 5 5.21 0.20 -6.85
C VAL A 5 4.14 -0.67 -7.49
N PRO A 6 4.19 -0.88 -8.82
CA PRO A 6 3.12 -1.60 -9.48
C PRO A 6 3.15 -3.04 -8.98
N GLY A 7 2.14 -3.44 -8.22
CA GLY A 7 2.01 -4.83 -7.82
C GLY A 7 1.64 -5.07 -6.35
N VAL A 8 1.71 -4.09 -5.47
CA VAL A 8 1.33 -4.26 -4.06
C VAL A 8 -0.14 -3.91 -3.88
N LEU A 9 -0.91 -4.78 -3.21
CA LEU A 9 -2.28 -4.47 -2.81
C LEU A 9 -2.29 -3.42 -1.71
N ARG A 10 -3.23 -2.48 -1.81
CA ARG A 10 -3.50 -1.48 -0.77
C ARG A 10 -4.26 -2.10 0.39
N PRO A 11 -4.34 -1.42 1.54
CA PRO A 11 -5.19 -1.84 2.66
C PRO A 11 -6.63 -2.13 2.23
N ASP A 12 -7.25 -1.24 1.45
CA ASP A 12 -8.63 -1.39 0.94
C ASP A 12 -8.79 -2.60 0.02
N ASP A 13 -7.78 -2.92 -0.80
CA ASP A 13 -7.79 -4.10 -1.67
C ASP A 13 -7.70 -5.39 -0.84
N LEU A 14 -6.95 -5.37 0.28
CA LEU A 14 -6.91 -6.49 1.23
C LEU A 14 -8.24 -6.70 1.94
N ASP A 15 -8.94 -5.62 2.29
CA ASP A 15 -10.26 -5.70 2.90
C ASP A 15 -11.31 -6.20 1.91
N THR A 16 -11.22 -5.80 0.65
CA THR A 16 -12.04 -6.35 -0.44
C THR A 16 -11.76 -7.83 -0.66
N LEU A 17 -10.48 -8.25 -0.68
CA LEU A 17 -10.12 -9.68 -0.74
C LEU A 17 -10.75 -10.47 0.42
N ARG A 18 -10.67 -9.96 1.64
CA ARG A 18 -11.29 -10.59 2.82
C ARG A 18 -12.81 -10.66 2.71
N ALA A 19 -13.46 -9.62 2.20
CA ALA A 19 -14.91 -9.60 1.94
C ALA A 19 -15.28 -10.62 0.87
N THR A 20 -14.52 -10.71 -0.23
CA THR A 20 -14.69 -11.72 -1.29
C THR A 20 -14.60 -13.15 -0.73
N LEU A 21 -13.61 -13.44 0.12
CA LEU A 21 -13.48 -14.75 0.76
C LEU A 21 -14.69 -15.10 1.63
N ARG A 22 -15.24 -14.13 2.38
CA ARG A 22 -16.46 -14.35 3.18
C ARG A 22 -17.68 -14.61 2.28
N GLY A 23 -17.83 -13.86 1.20
CA GLY A 23 -18.89 -14.06 0.21
C GLY A 23 -18.79 -15.43 -0.47
N LEU A 24 -17.59 -15.85 -0.84
CA LEU A 24 -17.34 -17.18 -1.40
C LEU A 24 -17.69 -18.30 -0.42
N LYS A 25 -17.45 -18.10 0.88
CA LYS A 25 -17.84 -19.09 1.90
C LYS A 25 -19.34 -19.38 1.88
N SER A 26 -20.17 -18.35 1.78
CA SER A 26 -21.62 -18.49 1.76
C SER A 26 -22.15 -19.06 0.45
N THR A 27 -21.52 -18.71 -0.68
CA THR A 27 -22.02 -19.07 -2.02
C THR A 27 -21.51 -20.42 -2.54
N THR A 28 -20.34 -20.89 -2.07
CA THR A 28 -19.72 -22.15 -2.52
C THR A 28 -19.81 -23.28 -1.50
N GLY A 29 -19.98 -22.94 -0.21
CA GLY A 29 -19.94 -23.93 0.87
C GLY A 29 -18.55 -24.54 1.12
N LEU A 30 -17.48 -24.06 0.46
CA LEU A 30 -16.13 -24.56 0.69
C LEU A 30 -15.75 -24.45 2.16
N PRO A 31 -15.25 -25.53 2.81
CA PRO A 31 -14.93 -25.51 4.23
C PRO A 31 -13.79 -24.54 4.57
N VAL A 32 -12.82 -24.38 3.67
CA VAL A 32 -11.65 -23.50 3.85
C VAL A 32 -11.49 -22.60 2.64
N LEU A 33 -11.34 -21.32 2.89
CA LEU A 33 -11.00 -20.30 1.90
C LEU A 33 -9.89 -19.41 2.47
N PHE A 34 -8.92 -19.09 1.67
CA PHE A 34 -7.85 -18.17 2.06
C PHE A 34 -7.31 -17.46 0.84
N GLY A 35 -6.55 -16.42 1.06
CA GLY A 35 -5.97 -15.65 -0.02
C GLY A 35 -4.92 -14.68 0.47
N GLY A 36 -4.21 -14.08 -0.46
CA GLY A 36 -3.14 -13.15 -0.16
C GLY A 36 -2.75 -12.28 -1.33
N ALA A 37 -2.00 -11.23 -1.02
CA ALA A 37 -1.44 -10.30 -1.99
C ALA A 37 -0.13 -10.84 -2.56
N VAL A 38 0.12 -10.55 -3.82
CA VAL A 38 1.43 -10.75 -4.43
C VAL A 38 2.35 -9.59 -4.01
N GLN A 39 3.50 -9.94 -3.46
CA GLN A 39 4.58 -9.01 -3.11
C GLN A 39 5.86 -9.48 -3.82
N GLY A 40 6.32 -8.67 -4.78
CA GLY A 40 7.36 -9.13 -5.70
C GLY A 40 6.84 -10.26 -6.59
N SER A 41 7.38 -11.46 -6.42
CA SER A 41 6.94 -12.69 -7.10
C SER A 41 6.12 -13.62 -6.22
N ASP A 42 6.08 -13.39 -4.91
CA ASP A 42 5.58 -14.30 -3.91
C ASP A 42 4.20 -13.88 -3.39
N VAL A 43 3.39 -14.83 -2.93
CA VAL A 43 2.09 -14.55 -2.32
C VAL A 43 2.21 -14.55 -0.80
N VAL A 44 1.83 -13.45 -0.16
CA VAL A 44 1.74 -13.35 1.29
C VAL A 44 0.29 -13.56 1.73
N LEU A 45 0.01 -14.68 2.38
CA LEU A 45 -1.35 -15.01 2.82
C LEU A 45 -1.81 -14.09 3.97
N SER A 46 -2.98 -13.43 3.79
CA SER A 46 -3.49 -12.43 4.74
C SER A 46 -5.00 -12.46 4.97
N GLY A 47 -5.76 -13.21 4.16
CA GLY A 47 -7.19 -13.42 4.30
C GLY A 47 -7.51 -14.88 4.55
N PHE A 48 -8.39 -15.19 5.55
CA PHE A 48 -8.68 -16.56 5.97
C PHE A 48 -10.14 -16.69 6.40
N VAL A 49 -10.79 -17.76 5.93
CA VAL A 49 -12.18 -18.13 6.31
C VAL A 49 -12.25 -19.63 6.49
N GLY A 50 -12.70 -20.07 7.66
CA GLY A 50 -12.88 -21.50 7.97
C GLY A 50 -11.58 -22.28 8.22
N THR A 51 -10.45 -21.62 8.44
CA THR A 51 -9.20 -22.24 8.88
C THR A 51 -9.32 -22.77 10.32
N ARG A 52 -8.64 -23.89 10.63
CA ARG A 52 -8.63 -24.51 11.96
C ARG A 52 -7.54 -23.90 12.86
N GLY A 53 -6.43 -23.51 12.26
CA GLY A 53 -5.25 -23.08 12.98
C GLY A 53 -4.70 -21.73 12.52
N ARG A 54 -3.43 -21.51 12.82
CA ARG A 54 -2.69 -20.31 12.43
C ARG A 54 -1.54 -20.62 11.47
N VAL A 55 -1.41 -21.88 11.02
CA VAL A 55 -0.29 -22.35 10.22
C VAL A 55 -0.18 -21.70 8.84
N LEU A 56 -1.30 -21.20 8.31
CA LEU A 56 -1.33 -20.44 7.05
C LEU A 56 -1.12 -18.94 7.25
N ARG A 57 -1.17 -18.43 8.49
CA ARG A 57 -1.05 -16.98 8.72
C ARG A 57 0.34 -16.48 8.40
N ASN A 58 0.40 -15.45 7.56
CA ASN A 58 1.64 -14.84 7.08
C ASN A 58 2.57 -15.82 6.33
N LEU A 59 2.01 -16.96 5.88
CA LEU A 59 2.76 -17.87 5.03
C LEU A 59 3.08 -17.18 3.71
N VAL A 60 4.35 -17.21 3.34
CA VAL A 60 4.84 -16.75 2.05
C VAL A 60 4.89 -17.93 1.11
N ILE A 61 4.14 -17.86 0.02
CA ILE A 61 4.14 -18.85 -1.06
C ILE A 61 5.05 -18.31 -2.16
N ALA A 62 6.24 -18.91 -2.28
CA ALA A 62 7.21 -18.51 -3.27
C ALA A 62 6.74 -18.82 -4.70
N ALA A 63 7.16 -18.00 -5.65
CA ALA A 63 6.91 -18.23 -7.07
C ALA A 63 7.32 -19.65 -7.48
N GLU A 64 6.54 -20.25 -8.38
CA GLU A 64 6.75 -21.62 -8.89
C GLU A 64 6.66 -22.75 -7.84
N ARG A 65 6.45 -22.44 -6.55
CA ARG A 65 6.33 -23.45 -5.51
C ARG A 65 4.88 -23.73 -5.13
N GLY A 66 4.54 -25.01 -5.03
CA GLY A 66 3.20 -25.51 -4.75
C GLY A 66 2.20 -25.12 -5.85
N LEU A 67 0.93 -25.36 -5.60
CA LEU A 67 -0.14 -24.96 -6.51
C LEU A 67 -0.22 -23.43 -6.66
N GLY A 68 -0.07 -22.73 -5.55
CA GLY A 68 -0.21 -21.27 -5.50
C GLY A 68 0.86 -20.52 -6.29
N GLY A 69 2.14 -20.86 -6.10
CA GLY A 69 3.24 -20.22 -6.83
C GLY A 69 3.15 -20.47 -8.33
N ARG A 70 2.75 -21.69 -8.74
CA ARG A 70 2.52 -22.01 -10.14
C ARG A 70 1.41 -21.15 -10.75
N VAL A 71 0.25 -21.07 -10.10
CA VAL A 71 -0.92 -20.30 -10.55
C VAL A 71 -0.60 -18.82 -10.72
N VAL A 72 0.21 -18.27 -9.84
CA VAL A 72 0.64 -16.85 -9.91
C VAL A 72 1.50 -16.58 -11.14
N VAL A 73 2.43 -17.46 -11.44
CA VAL A 73 3.35 -17.34 -12.59
C VAL A 73 2.61 -17.58 -13.90
N GLU A 74 1.84 -18.67 -13.98
CA GLU A 74 1.09 -19.05 -15.17
C GLU A 74 -0.13 -18.14 -15.45
N GLN A 75 -0.57 -17.37 -14.44
CA GLN A 75 -1.77 -16.53 -14.50
C GLN A 75 -3.04 -17.31 -14.89
N ARG A 76 -3.09 -18.59 -14.52
CA ARG A 76 -4.19 -19.51 -14.83
C ARG A 76 -4.66 -20.21 -13.56
N PRO A 77 -5.96 -20.46 -13.42
CA PRO A 77 -6.48 -21.29 -12.35
C PRO A 77 -5.88 -22.70 -12.36
N GLY A 78 -5.68 -23.27 -11.19
CA GLY A 78 -5.20 -24.64 -11.03
C GLY A 78 -5.94 -25.33 -9.90
N ALA A 79 -6.22 -26.61 -10.05
CA ALA A 79 -6.83 -27.44 -9.03
C ALA A 79 -6.12 -28.79 -8.91
N VAL A 80 -6.10 -29.34 -7.70
CA VAL A 80 -5.64 -30.71 -7.42
C VAL A 80 -6.72 -31.40 -6.56
N ALA A 81 -7.10 -32.60 -6.96
CA ALA A 81 -8.08 -33.42 -6.23
C ALA A 81 -7.46 -34.09 -5.02
N ASP A 82 -6.20 -34.47 -5.14
CA ASP A 82 -5.36 -34.99 -4.07
C ASP A 82 -4.09 -34.15 -3.99
N TYR A 83 -3.98 -33.35 -2.94
CA TYR A 83 -2.85 -32.41 -2.79
C TYR A 83 -1.54 -33.14 -2.57
N PHE A 84 -1.54 -34.23 -1.77
CA PHE A 84 -0.31 -34.88 -1.31
C PHE A 84 0.29 -35.84 -2.34
N THR A 85 -0.52 -36.31 -3.29
CA THR A 85 -0.06 -37.25 -4.32
C THR A 85 0.05 -36.65 -5.72
N SER A 86 -0.34 -35.39 -5.87
CA SER A 86 -0.35 -34.72 -7.18
C SER A 86 1.07 -34.51 -7.74
N PRO A 87 1.41 -35.10 -8.91
CA PRO A 87 2.72 -34.87 -9.52
C PRO A 87 2.86 -33.50 -10.20
N HIS A 88 1.77 -32.72 -10.24
CA HIS A 88 1.70 -31.45 -10.98
C HIS A 88 2.05 -30.23 -10.12
N ILE A 89 2.39 -30.44 -8.84
CA ILE A 89 2.79 -29.38 -7.91
C ILE A 89 4.02 -29.79 -7.11
N THR A 90 4.72 -28.82 -6.56
CA THR A 90 5.78 -29.10 -5.60
C THR A 90 5.21 -29.15 -4.18
N HIS A 91 5.79 -29.95 -3.30
CA HIS A 91 5.25 -30.29 -1.99
C HIS A 91 5.89 -29.51 -0.84
N HIS A 92 6.30 -28.26 -1.09
CA HIS A 92 6.97 -27.41 -0.10
C HIS A 92 6.07 -26.99 1.09
N TYR A 93 4.74 -27.07 0.92
CA TYR A 93 3.76 -26.57 1.90
C TYR A 93 2.90 -27.68 2.50
N ASP A 94 3.27 -28.94 2.33
CA ASP A 94 2.52 -30.11 2.81
C ASP A 94 2.19 -30.02 4.30
N ARG A 95 3.14 -29.60 5.12
CA ARG A 95 2.95 -29.45 6.56
C ARG A 95 1.85 -28.45 6.90
N GLN A 96 1.82 -27.32 6.20
CA GLN A 96 0.84 -26.26 6.43
C GLN A 96 -0.54 -26.68 5.92
N VAL A 97 -0.61 -27.30 4.76
CA VAL A 97 -1.84 -27.82 4.14
C VAL A 97 -2.42 -28.95 4.99
N ALA A 98 -1.60 -29.90 5.45
CA ALA A 98 -2.01 -30.97 6.36
C ALA A 98 -2.50 -30.40 7.71
N GLY A 99 -1.83 -29.38 8.25
CA GLY A 99 -2.23 -28.73 9.51
C GLY A 99 -3.62 -28.11 9.46
N GLU A 100 -4.12 -27.74 8.28
CA GLU A 100 -5.51 -27.31 8.06
C GLU A 100 -6.46 -28.44 7.65
N GLY A 101 -5.92 -29.65 7.44
CA GLY A 101 -6.67 -30.81 6.98
C GLY A 101 -7.19 -30.65 5.56
N ILE A 102 -6.49 -29.94 4.71
CA ILE A 102 -6.86 -29.72 3.30
C ILE A 102 -6.31 -30.92 2.50
N GLU A 103 -7.19 -31.59 1.75
CA GLU A 103 -6.84 -32.70 0.87
C GLU A 103 -6.94 -32.32 -0.60
N SER A 104 -7.95 -31.51 -0.96
CA SER A 104 -8.10 -30.97 -2.33
C SER A 104 -8.00 -29.46 -2.31
N LEU A 105 -7.35 -28.88 -3.30
CA LEU A 105 -7.08 -27.45 -3.37
C LEU A 105 -7.34 -26.88 -4.77
N LEU A 106 -8.03 -25.75 -4.81
CA LEU A 106 -8.16 -24.86 -5.96
C LEU A 106 -7.40 -23.58 -5.68
N ALA A 107 -6.66 -23.09 -6.65
CA ALA A 107 -6.03 -21.77 -6.60
C ALA A 107 -6.43 -20.96 -7.85
N VAL A 108 -6.79 -19.70 -7.65
CA VAL A 108 -7.24 -18.79 -8.72
C VAL A 108 -6.48 -17.48 -8.59
N PRO A 109 -5.78 -17.02 -9.65
CA PRO A 109 -5.08 -15.76 -9.62
C PRO A 109 -6.05 -14.58 -9.80
N VAL A 110 -5.77 -13.47 -9.15
CA VAL A 110 -6.43 -12.18 -9.39
C VAL A 110 -5.51 -11.36 -10.30
N VAL A 111 -5.82 -11.36 -11.60
CA VAL A 111 -4.98 -10.75 -12.63
C VAL A 111 -5.50 -9.37 -12.99
N VAL A 112 -4.68 -8.33 -12.81
CA VAL A 112 -4.99 -6.95 -13.15
C VAL A 112 -3.97 -6.45 -14.17
N ARG A 113 -4.43 -6.05 -15.33
CA ARG A 113 -3.58 -5.55 -16.44
C ARG A 113 -2.39 -6.48 -16.75
N GLY A 114 -2.66 -7.80 -16.82
CA GLY A 114 -1.63 -8.79 -17.14
C GLY A 114 -0.63 -9.09 -16.03
N ARG A 115 -0.92 -8.68 -14.79
CA ARG A 115 -0.10 -8.99 -13.60
C ARG A 115 -0.96 -9.60 -12.51
N THR A 116 -0.49 -10.68 -11.90
CA THR A 116 -1.15 -11.24 -10.73
C THR A 116 -0.91 -10.33 -9.52
N ARG A 117 -2.01 -9.83 -8.92
CA ARG A 117 -2.00 -8.93 -7.76
C ARG A 117 -2.34 -9.66 -6.47
N ALA A 118 -3.11 -10.74 -6.58
CA ALA A 118 -3.50 -11.59 -5.47
C ALA A 118 -3.77 -13.02 -5.94
N ALA A 119 -3.94 -13.94 -5.00
CA ALA A 119 -4.44 -15.28 -5.26
C ALA A 119 -5.52 -15.66 -4.24
N ILE A 120 -6.55 -16.35 -4.70
CA ILE A 120 -7.64 -16.91 -3.90
C ILE A 120 -7.51 -18.43 -3.92
N TYR A 121 -7.63 -19.05 -2.75
CA TYR A 121 -7.56 -20.49 -2.57
C TYR A 121 -8.85 -21.00 -1.95
N GLY A 122 -9.34 -22.13 -2.46
CA GLY A 122 -10.45 -22.88 -1.91
C GLY A 122 -10.05 -24.31 -1.65
N GLY A 123 -10.26 -24.83 -0.43
CA GLY A 123 -9.86 -26.17 -0.05
C GLY A 123 -11.03 -27.03 0.43
N LEU A 124 -10.98 -28.33 0.12
CA LEU A 124 -11.81 -29.36 0.73
C LEU A 124 -10.97 -30.19 1.70
N ARG A 125 -11.65 -30.69 2.76
CA ARG A 125 -11.06 -31.62 3.75
C ARG A 125 -11.35 -33.08 3.44
N VAL A 126 -11.55 -33.37 2.19
CA VAL A 126 -11.82 -34.72 1.66
C VAL A 126 -11.15 -34.79 0.29
N ASN A 127 -10.62 -35.97 -0.02
CA ASN A 127 -9.98 -36.24 -1.30
C ASN A 127 -11.05 -36.44 -2.38
N ARG A 128 -11.45 -35.34 -3.01
CA ARG A 128 -12.34 -35.32 -4.17
C ARG A 128 -12.15 -34.05 -5.00
N PRO A 129 -12.41 -34.08 -6.31
CA PRO A 129 -12.32 -32.88 -7.14
C PRO A 129 -13.28 -31.79 -6.64
N ILE A 130 -12.82 -30.54 -6.71
CA ILE A 130 -13.68 -29.37 -6.57
C ILE A 130 -14.45 -29.22 -7.88
N GLY A 131 -15.77 -29.31 -7.79
CA GLY A 131 -16.63 -29.31 -8.99
C GLY A 131 -16.57 -27.99 -9.76
N ASP A 132 -16.80 -28.07 -11.07
CA ASP A 132 -16.67 -26.93 -11.99
C ASP A 132 -17.52 -25.72 -11.60
N VAL A 133 -18.75 -25.95 -11.11
CA VAL A 133 -19.64 -24.86 -10.64
C VAL A 133 -19.04 -24.07 -9.50
N ILE A 134 -18.31 -24.74 -8.59
CA ILE A 134 -17.61 -24.08 -7.48
C ILE A 134 -16.40 -23.34 -8.02
N ALA A 135 -15.63 -23.97 -8.89
CA ALA A 135 -14.45 -23.36 -9.52
C ALA A 135 -14.83 -22.09 -10.30
N GLU A 136 -15.90 -22.14 -11.09
CA GLU A 136 -16.44 -20.99 -11.83
C GLU A 136 -16.84 -19.83 -10.90
N LYS A 137 -17.49 -20.13 -9.76
CA LYS A 137 -17.82 -19.07 -8.79
C LYS A 137 -16.57 -18.41 -8.22
N VAL A 138 -15.53 -19.18 -7.89
CA VAL A 138 -14.27 -18.62 -7.39
C VAL A 138 -13.57 -17.80 -8.47
N MET A 139 -13.54 -18.29 -9.72
CA MET A 139 -12.96 -17.56 -10.85
C MET A 139 -13.70 -16.24 -11.12
N ARG A 140 -15.04 -16.26 -11.08
CA ARG A 140 -15.87 -15.06 -11.24
C ARG A 140 -15.57 -14.02 -10.16
N SER A 141 -15.53 -14.44 -8.89
CA SER A 141 -15.20 -13.54 -7.78
C SER A 141 -13.78 -13.01 -7.86
N ALA A 142 -12.82 -13.79 -8.37
CA ALA A 142 -11.46 -13.31 -8.62
C ALA A 142 -11.43 -12.25 -9.74
N ALA A 143 -12.22 -12.43 -10.80
CA ALA A 143 -12.35 -11.45 -11.88
C ALA A 143 -13.07 -10.16 -11.42
N GLU A 144 -14.09 -10.27 -10.57
CA GLU A 144 -14.76 -9.11 -9.96
C GLU A 144 -13.79 -8.31 -9.07
N LEU A 145 -13.02 -8.99 -8.22
CA LEU A 145 -11.98 -8.37 -7.39
C LEU A 145 -10.90 -7.70 -8.27
N ALA A 146 -10.47 -8.37 -9.35
CA ALA A 146 -9.49 -7.79 -10.27
C ALA A 146 -10.00 -6.48 -10.90
N ARG A 147 -11.26 -6.45 -11.32
CA ARG A 147 -11.89 -5.26 -11.89
C ARG A 147 -12.00 -4.14 -10.86
N GLU A 148 -12.33 -4.44 -9.62
CA GLU A 148 -12.42 -3.45 -8.54
C GLU A 148 -11.05 -2.82 -8.24
N ILE A 149 -9.99 -3.64 -8.18
CA ILE A 149 -8.62 -3.16 -8.03
C ILE A 149 -8.21 -2.29 -9.23
N GLU A 150 -8.56 -2.70 -10.45
CA GLU A 150 -8.25 -1.94 -11.67
C GLU A 150 -8.92 -0.56 -11.69
N ILE A 151 -10.19 -0.49 -11.26
CA ILE A 151 -10.92 0.79 -11.15
C ILE A 151 -10.23 1.71 -10.13
N ARG A 152 -9.85 1.19 -8.97
CA ARG A 152 -9.14 1.97 -7.96
C ARG A 152 -7.77 2.45 -8.46
N ASP A 153 -7.02 1.56 -9.13
CA ASP A 153 -5.75 1.93 -9.77
C ASP A 153 -5.92 3.07 -10.77
N GLU A 154 -7.00 3.06 -11.55
CA GLU A 154 -7.31 4.10 -12.53
C GLU A 154 -7.71 5.42 -11.86
N VAL A 155 -8.54 5.35 -10.82
CA VAL A 155 -8.93 6.54 -10.03
C VAL A 155 -7.71 7.21 -9.44
N ASP A 156 -6.82 6.46 -8.80
CA ASP A 156 -5.61 7.00 -8.19
C ASP A 156 -4.65 7.59 -9.22
N ARG A 157 -4.53 6.91 -10.36
CA ARG A 157 -3.74 7.45 -11.46
C ARG A 157 -4.28 8.81 -11.93
N ARG A 158 -5.61 8.94 -12.05
CA ARG A 158 -6.24 10.21 -12.46
C ARG A 158 -6.10 11.28 -11.39
N VAL A 159 -6.31 10.94 -10.12
CA VAL A 159 -6.12 11.86 -9.00
C VAL A 159 -4.66 12.35 -8.95
N SER A 160 -3.69 11.44 -9.14
CA SER A 160 -2.27 11.81 -9.19
C SER A 160 -1.97 12.75 -10.38
N LEU A 161 -2.54 12.48 -11.55
CA LEU A 161 -2.37 13.36 -12.72
C LEU A 161 -2.97 14.76 -12.48
N ILE A 162 -4.15 14.83 -11.86
CA ILE A 162 -4.78 16.11 -11.48
C ILE A 162 -3.95 16.82 -10.42
N GLY A 163 -3.42 16.09 -9.43
CA GLY A 163 -2.52 16.61 -8.41
C GLY A 163 -1.25 17.19 -9.04
N HIS A 164 -0.62 16.47 -9.96
CA HIS A 164 0.56 16.96 -10.68
C HIS A 164 0.23 18.16 -11.59
N ALA A 165 -0.91 18.14 -12.29
CA ALA A 165 -1.35 19.28 -13.09
C ALA A 165 -1.64 20.52 -12.23
N ARG A 166 -2.22 20.33 -11.03
CA ARG A 166 -2.41 21.46 -10.08
C ARG A 166 -1.09 21.92 -9.47
N SER A 167 -0.17 21.01 -9.15
CA SER A 167 1.16 21.35 -8.64
C SER A 167 2.02 22.04 -9.70
N SER A 168 1.91 21.64 -10.96
CA SER A 168 2.59 22.33 -12.08
C SER A 168 1.96 23.71 -12.38
N HIS A 169 0.68 23.94 -12.03
CA HIS A 169 0.05 25.25 -12.11
C HIS A 169 0.22 26.07 -10.81
N ALA A 170 0.34 25.42 -9.66
CA ALA A 170 0.60 26.11 -8.38
C ALA A 170 2.10 26.36 -8.13
N GLY A 171 2.98 25.71 -8.89
CA GLY A 171 4.43 25.84 -8.79
C GLY A 171 5.08 26.75 -9.82
N SER A 172 4.37 27.21 -10.85
CA SER A 172 4.86 28.28 -11.73
C SER A 172 4.40 29.62 -11.15
N VAL A 173 5.22 30.23 -10.33
CA VAL A 173 5.14 31.69 -10.09
C VAL A 173 5.06 32.32 -11.47
N PRO A 174 4.01 33.11 -11.79
CA PRO A 174 3.93 33.76 -13.10
C PRO A 174 5.25 34.46 -13.40
N ILE A 175 5.73 34.36 -14.63
CA ILE A 175 7.03 34.92 -15.04
C ILE A 175 7.18 36.36 -14.54
N ALA A 176 6.11 37.16 -14.64
CA ALA A 176 6.08 38.53 -14.12
C ALA A 176 6.33 38.64 -12.60
N VAL A 177 5.84 37.67 -11.81
CA VAL A 177 6.07 37.65 -10.35
C VAL A 177 7.49 37.18 -10.04
N SER A 178 8.04 36.24 -10.82
CA SER A 178 9.43 35.79 -10.71
C SER A 178 10.41 36.89 -11.09
N GLU A 179 10.10 37.69 -12.11
CA GLU A 179 10.87 38.86 -12.50
C GLU A 179 10.83 39.95 -11.42
N ALA A 180 9.63 40.28 -10.90
CA ALA A 180 9.47 41.25 -9.82
C ALA A 180 10.17 40.86 -8.52
N LEU A 181 10.20 39.54 -8.18
CA LEU A 181 10.96 39.00 -7.06
C LEU A 181 12.47 39.15 -7.29
N THR A 182 12.94 38.90 -8.51
CA THR A 182 14.36 39.04 -8.87
C THR A 182 14.78 40.51 -8.80
N GLU A 183 14.00 41.43 -9.33
CA GLU A 183 14.24 42.87 -9.24
C GLU A 183 14.28 43.38 -7.77
N SER A 184 13.33 42.90 -6.96
CA SER A 184 13.28 43.22 -5.51
C SER A 184 14.52 42.74 -4.76
N LEU A 185 15.01 41.53 -5.07
CA LEU A 185 16.25 41.00 -4.49
C LEU A 185 17.47 41.82 -4.88
N VAL A 186 17.56 42.24 -6.15
CA VAL A 186 18.65 43.10 -6.62
C VAL A 186 18.63 44.46 -5.92
N ALA A 187 17.45 45.06 -5.75
CA ALA A 187 17.29 46.32 -5.03
C ALA A 187 17.64 46.18 -3.54
N LEU A 188 17.24 45.12 -2.86
CA LEU A 188 17.59 44.85 -1.48
C LEU A 188 19.12 44.70 -1.29
N ARG A 189 19.80 43.99 -2.19
CA ARG A 189 21.25 43.84 -2.20
C ARG A 189 21.96 45.17 -2.39
N ALA A 190 21.46 46.04 -3.27
CA ALA A 190 21.98 47.38 -3.48
C ALA A 190 21.84 48.25 -2.23
N ILE A 191 20.74 48.12 -1.48
CA ILE A 191 20.54 48.79 -0.20
C ILE A 191 21.51 48.26 0.86
N ALA A 192 21.65 46.94 1.00
CA ALA A 192 22.56 46.30 1.95
C ALA A 192 24.02 46.69 1.70
N ALA A 193 24.43 46.83 0.41
CA ALA A 193 25.80 47.24 0.04
C ALA A 193 26.11 48.69 0.35
N ARG A 194 25.09 49.55 0.53
CA ARG A 194 25.22 50.99 0.77
C ARG A 194 25.04 51.38 2.22
N THR A 195 24.65 50.48 3.10
CA THR A 195 24.44 50.74 4.53
C THR A 195 25.60 50.20 5.36
N ASP A 196 26.05 51.00 6.31
CA ASP A 196 27.06 50.59 7.30
C ASP A 196 26.40 50.02 8.57
N ASP A 197 25.08 50.07 8.68
CA ASP A 197 24.35 49.60 9.85
C ASP A 197 24.24 48.05 9.83
N PRO A 198 24.85 47.37 10.82
CA PRO A 198 24.83 45.91 10.89
C PRO A 198 23.44 45.32 11.11
N VAL A 199 22.52 46.06 11.76
CA VAL A 199 21.14 45.63 12.00
C VAL A 199 20.35 45.59 10.70
N ILE A 200 20.50 46.62 9.87
CA ILE A 200 19.84 46.67 8.55
C ILE A 200 20.38 45.58 7.63
N ARG A 201 21.70 45.32 7.62
CA ARG A 201 22.29 44.25 6.83
C ARG A 201 21.76 42.89 7.25
N GLU A 202 21.58 42.64 8.54
CA GLU A 202 21.03 41.41 9.05
C GLU A 202 19.54 41.24 8.66
N GLN A 203 18.74 42.31 8.75
CA GLN A 203 17.34 42.28 8.32
C GLN A 203 17.20 42.00 6.81
N VAL A 204 18.04 42.61 5.96
CA VAL A 204 18.04 42.34 4.52
C VAL A 204 18.41 40.90 4.25
N ARG A 205 19.40 40.33 4.93
CA ARG A 205 19.75 38.91 4.79
C ARG A 205 18.61 37.99 5.16
N ASN A 206 17.91 38.26 6.26
CA ASN A 206 16.74 37.48 6.67
C ASN A 206 15.60 37.53 5.62
N VAL A 207 15.39 38.67 4.99
CA VAL A 207 14.41 38.83 3.89
C VAL A 207 14.88 38.08 2.64
N GLU A 208 16.16 38.18 2.27
CA GLU A 208 16.71 37.40 1.14
C GLU A 208 16.55 35.88 1.33
N GLU A 209 16.82 35.37 2.52
CA GLU A 209 16.63 33.94 2.85
C GLU A 209 15.15 33.53 2.83
N ALA A 210 14.25 34.39 3.28
CA ALA A 210 12.81 34.16 3.21
C ALA A 210 12.30 34.12 1.76
N LEU A 211 12.77 35.02 0.91
CA LEU A 211 12.44 35.08 -0.52
C LEU A 211 13.04 33.91 -1.30
N ALA A 212 14.28 33.51 -0.97
CA ALA A 212 14.91 32.31 -1.54
C ALA A 212 14.12 31.06 -1.18
N ARG A 213 13.72 30.89 0.08
CA ARG A 213 12.84 29.79 0.53
C ARG A 213 11.47 29.80 -0.18
N ALA A 214 10.88 30.97 -0.39
CA ALA A 214 9.62 31.11 -1.11
C ALA A 214 9.74 30.75 -2.61
N ARG A 215 10.89 31.06 -3.23
CA ARG A 215 11.18 30.71 -4.62
C ARG A 215 11.49 29.22 -4.77
N ASP A 216 12.27 28.67 -3.85
CA ASP A 216 12.70 27.26 -3.84
C ASP A 216 11.65 26.35 -3.18
N GLY A 217 10.59 26.90 -2.60
CA GLY A 217 9.45 26.20 -1.99
C GLY A 217 8.65 25.31 -2.95
N ALA A 218 9.00 25.32 -4.24
CA ALA A 218 8.53 24.35 -5.22
C ALA A 218 9.37 23.05 -5.25
N SER A 219 10.46 22.95 -4.47
CA SER A 219 11.38 21.82 -4.47
C SER A 219 11.85 21.47 -3.05
N GLN A 220 10.92 21.32 -2.11
CA GLN A 220 11.26 20.59 -0.89
C GLN A 220 11.31 19.09 -1.24
N PRO A 221 12.31 18.32 -0.77
CA PRO A 221 12.26 16.87 -0.83
C PRO A 221 10.99 16.43 -0.09
N GLN A 222 10.00 15.93 -0.83
CA GLN A 222 8.79 15.41 -0.21
C GLN A 222 9.20 14.24 0.66
N THR A 223 9.00 14.38 1.96
CA THR A 223 9.20 13.31 2.92
C THR A 223 8.26 12.17 2.55
N HIS A 224 8.79 11.04 2.09
CA HIS A 224 7.98 9.91 1.69
C HIS A 224 7.69 9.01 2.89
N LEU A 225 6.48 9.13 3.42
CA LEU A 225 5.96 8.14 4.36
C LEU A 225 5.54 6.87 3.59
N THR A 226 5.89 5.72 4.12
CA THR A 226 5.33 4.46 3.62
C THR A 226 3.82 4.41 3.88
N ALA A 227 3.08 3.58 3.16
CA ALA A 227 1.64 3.41 3.37
C ALA A 227 1.31 3.12 4.84
N ARG A 228 2.12 2.29 5.51
CA ARG A 228 1.92 1.94 6.93
C ARG A 228 2.23 3.07 7.90
N GLU A 229 3.24 3.87 7.63
CA GLU A 229 3.55 5.07 8.40
C GLU A 229 2.45 6.12 8.25
N HIS A 230 1.93 6.27 7.02
CA HIS A 230 0.80 7.15 6.71
C HIS A 230 -0.49 6.67 7.41
N ASP A 231 -0.82 5.37 7.34
CA ASP A 231 -2.00 4.80 8.01
C ASP A 231 -1.95 5.05 9.53
N VAL A 232 -0.81 4.75 10.15
CA VAL A 232 -0.60 4.99 11.58
C VAL A 232 -0.73 6.47 11.91
N LEU A 233 -0.10 7.35 11.13
CA LEU A 233 -0.11 8.79 11.38
C LEU A 233 -1.52 9.40 11.15
N SER A 234 -2.28 8.88 10.19
CA SER A 234 -3.69 9.28 9.97
C SER A 234 -4.56 8.97 11.19
N HIS A 235 -4.39 7.79 11.80
CA HIS A 235 -5.11 7.44 13.03
C HIS A 235 -4.64 8.27 14.24
N VAL A 236 -3.37 8.64 14.29
CA VAL A 236 -2.87 9.61 15.29
C VAL A 236 -3.53 10.97 15.12
N ALA A 237 -3.70 11.43 13.89
CA ALA A 237 -4.40 12.70 13.58
C ALA A 237 -5.88 12.69 14.01
N LEU A 238 -6.50 11.51 14.04
CA LEU A 238 -7.86 11.28 14.57
C LEU A 238 -7.91 11.15 16.10
N GLY A 239 -6.76 11.28 16.80
CA GLY A 239 -6.68 11.19 18.25
C GLY A 239 -6.61 9.78 18.83
N CYS A 240 -6.49 8.74 17.98
CA CYS A 240 -6.46 7.35 18.41
C CYS A 240 -5.20 7.04 19.26
N ARG A 241 -5.36 6.20 20.31
CA ARG A 241 -4.24 5.66 21.07
C ARG A 241 -3.58 4.50 20.32
N ASN A 242 -2.34 4.18 20.63
CA ASN A 242 -1.59 3.12 19.95
C ASN A 242 -2.28 1.74 20.02
N THR A 243 -3.01 1.45 21.09
CA THR A 243 -3.83 0.24 21.24
C THR A 243 -4.99 0.22 20.24
N GLU A 244 -5.70 1.33 20.10
CA GLU A 244 -6.82 1.48 19.17
C GLU A 244 -6.34 1.40 17.70
N ILE A 245 -5.17 1.98 17.43
CA ILE A 245 -4.53 1.90 16.11
C ILE A 245 -4.14 0.45 15.81
N ALA A 246 -3.56 -0.25 16.80
CA ALA A 246 -3.17 -1.65 16.68
C ALA A 246 -4.38 -2.54 16.34
N ASP A 247 -5.50 -2.34 17.05
CA ASP A 247 -6.74 -3.08 16.82
C ASP A 247 -7.32 -2.79 15.42
N ARG A 248 -7.38 -1.51 15.01
CA ARG A 248 -7.93 -1.09 13.71
C ARG A 248 -7.10 -1.57 12.53
N LEU A 249 -5.78 -1.53 12.65
CA LEU A 249 -4.85 -1.91 11.59
C LEU A 249 -4.43 -3.39 11.66
N SER A 250 -4.95 -4.15 12.64
CA SER A 250 -4.56 -5.55 12.90
C SER A 250 -3.05 -5.72 13.08
N LEU A 251 -2.43 -4.80 13.83
CA LEU A 251 -1.01 -4.78 14.17
C LEU A 251 -0.80 -5.03 15.66
N SER A 252 0.46 -5.28 16.06
CA SER A 252 0.84 -5.20 17.47
C SER A 252 1.06 -3.74 17.88
N VAL A 253 0.85 -3.42 19.15
CA VAL A 253 1.12 -2.08 19.70
C VAL A 253 2.59 -1.68 19.48
N GLU A 254 3.51 -2.64 19.55
CA GLU A 254 4.93 -2.43 19.32
C GLU A 254 5.23 -2.09 17.87
N THR A 255 4.53 -2.72 16.93
CA THR A 255 4.61 -2.40 15.50
C THR A 255 4.09 -0.98 15.21
N VAL A 256 2.99 -0.57 15.84
CA VAL A 256 2.47 0.81 15.72
C VAL A 256 3.49 1.83 16.24
N LYS A 257 4.12 1.59 17.38
CA LYS A 257 5.18 2.47 17.91
C LYS A 257 6.37 2.57 16.94
N THR A 258 6.75 1.47 16.32
CA THR A 258 7.84 1.44 15.34
C THR A 258 7.52 2.27 14.11
N TYR A 259 6.34 2.12 13.52
CA TYR A 259 5.92 2.93 12.37
C TYR A 259 5.80 4.41 12.73
N LEU A 260 5.28 4.74 13.91
CA LEU A 260 5.17 6.11 14.37
C LEU A 260 6.55 6.75 14.56
N ARG A 261 7.50 6.02 15.13
CA ARG A 261 8.89 6.49 15.27
C ARG A 261 9.53 6.75 13.89
N HIS A 262 9.41 5.81 12.94
CA HIS A 262 9.94 6.00 11.59
C HIS A 262 9.29 7.19 10.89
N ALA A 263 7.98 7.41 11.07
CA ALA A 263 7.29 8.58 10.54
C ALA A 263 7.84 9.88 11.15
N MET A 264 8.06 9.92 12.47
CA MET A 264 8.64 11.07 13.16
C MET A 264 10.08 11.33 12.70
N ASP A 265 10.90 10.28 12.55
CA ASP A 265 12.28 10.40 12.05
C ASP A 265 12.30 10.97 10.63
N LYS A 266 11.40 10.53 9.75
CA LYS A 266 11.29 11.04 8.38
C LYS A 266 10.80 12.47 8.30
N LEU A 267 9.92 12.88 9.22
CA LEU A 267 9.38 14.25 9.32
C LEU A 267 10.30 15.18 10.10
N ASP A 268 11.43 14.67 10.64
CA ASP A 268 12.37 15.38 11.49
C ASP A 268 11.70 16.08 12.70
N VAL A 269 10.85 15.32 13.41
CA VAL A 269 10.11 15.82 14.58
C VAL A 269 10.28 14.89 15.78
N ARG A 270 10.05 15.41 16.97
CA ARG A 270 10.32 14.71 18.25
C ARG A 270 9.07 14.24 18.98
N SER A 271 7.88 14.63 18.53
CA SER A 271 6.63 14.23 19.17
C SER A 271 5.59 13.81 18.15
N ARG A 272 4.66 12.92 18.59
CA ARG A 272 3.54 12.46 17.78
C ARG A 272 2.62 13.62 17.34
N HIS A 273 2.50 14.65 18.16
CA HIS A 273 1.70 15.84 17.86
C HIS A 273 2.37 16.67 16.76
N GLU A 274 3.66 16.93 16.90
CA GLU A 274 4.46 17.62 15.87
C GLU A 274 4.42 16.85 14.54
N ALA A 275 4.44 15.51 14.58
CA ALA A 275 4.35 14.69 13.36
C ALA A 275 3.05 14.93 12.59
N VAL A 276 1.93 15.09 13.29
CA VAL A 276 0.64 15.42 12.65
C VAL A 276 0.65 16.83 12.06
N VAL A 277 1.17 17.80 12.83
CA VAL A 277 1.25 19.21 12.37
C VAL A 277 2.14 19.30 11.13
N GLU A 278 3.31 18.67 11.17
CA GLU A 278 4.28 18.70 10.09
C GLU A 278 3.76 17.95 8.84
N ALA A 279 3.12 16.78 9.03
CA ALA A 279 2.51 16.05 7.93
C ALA A 279 1.37 16.84 7.24
N ARG A 280 0.58 17.60 8.02
CA ARG A 280 -0.42 18.54 7.44
C ARG A 280 0.25 19.69 6.70
N ARG A 281 1.32 20.26 7.24
CA ARG A 281 2.08 21.33 6.60
C ARG A 281 2.69 20.88 5.26
N GLN A 282 3.13 19.62 5.16
CA GLN A 282 3.68 19.02 3.94
C GLN A 282 2.59 18.45 3.00
N GLY A 283 1.30 18.55 3.35
CA GLY A 283 0.19 18.01 2.54
C GLY A 283 0.11 16.47 2.53
N LEU A 284 0.78 15.80 3.47
CA LEU A 284 0.75 14.35 3.64
C LEU A 284 -0.49 13.87 4.39
N LEU A 285 -1.15 14.77 5.14
CA LEU A 285 -2.43 14.56 5.82
C LEU A 285 -3.39 15.71 5.53
N PRO A 286 -4.70 15.46 5.50
CA PRO A 286 -5.72 16.49 5.35
C PRO A 286 -5.83 17.41 6.56
#